data_594050419c6ea528002833ef2a89fc10
#
_entry.id   594050419c6ea528002833ef2a89fc10
#
_cell.length_a   1.000
_cell.length_b   1.000
_cell.length_c   1.000
_cell.angle_alpha   90.00
_cell.angle_beta   90.00
_cell.angle_gamma   90.00
#
_symmetry.space_group_name_H-M   'P 1'
#
loop_
_entity.id
_entity.type
_entity.pdbx_description
1 polymer ?
#
loop_
_entity_poly.entity_id
_entity_poly.type
_entity_poly.pdbx_seq_one_letter_code
_entity_poly.pdbx_strand_id
1 'polypeptide(L)'
;MRRRTFFASWAMGAGLRHRARLIAAITGVSALAWPTVAGAVALPADPHAGRPAAAPVKNATPDPVPTIVPPESTGPGDSRRVQPLDRRVVPVSRSSSSDSAVTYSSDGQTTVASLSGDVTFDVDSSALTDRAKQVLDEIVKRWNGKAPATVTVVGHTDSVADDAHNQTLSEQRAKAVADYLTSKVPSLNVQSSGKGESEPVASETNADGSVNEAGKAANRHVDVRWG
;
A
#
# COMPACT_ATOMS: atom_id res chain seq x y z
N MET A 1 -48.27 22.38 50.75
CA MET A 1 -48.26 23.87 50.56
C MET A 1 -47.28 24.26 49.47
N ARG A 2 -47.82 24.97 48.46
CA ARG A 2 -47.20 25.89 47.48
C ARG A 2 -46.17 25.32 46.47
N ARG A 3 -46.62 24.99 45.33
CA ARG A 3 -46.35 25.36 43.92
C ARG A 3 -45.40 26.56 43.73
N ARG A 4 -44.43 26.43 42.82
CA ARG A 4 -44.09 27.48 41.84
C ARG A 4 -43.45 26.87 40.58
N THR A 5 -44.26 26.86 39.57
CA THR A 5 -43.91 26.82 38.13
C THR A 5 -43.17 28.10 37.73
N PHE A 6 -42.12 27.97 36.91
CA PHE A 6 -41.68 29.06 36.05
C PHE A 6 -41.53 28.53 34.62
N PHE A 7 -42.52 28.89 33.84
CA PHE A 7 -42.47 28.97 32.38
C PHE A 7 -41.66 30.21 32.01
N ALA A 8 -40.70 30.11 31.09
CA ALA A 8 -40.21 31.22 30.30
C ALA A 8 -40.04 30.75 28.85
N SER A 9 -41.08 31.00 28.10
CA SER A 9 -41.11 31.09 26.64
C SER A 9 -40.24 32.26 26.20
N TRP A 10 -39.39 32.06 25.20
CA TRP A 10 -38.96 33.17 24.33
C TRP A 10 -38.92 32.73 22.89
N ALA A 11 -39.56 33.56 22.14
CA ALA A 11 -39.97 33.39 20.75
C ALA A 11 -38.87 33.77 19.74
N MET A 12 -39.00 33.16 18.61
CA MET A 12 -38.84 33.69 17.22
C MET A 12 -37.85 34.82 16.96
N GLY A 13 -36.87 34.56 16.10
CA GLY A 13 -36.14 35.52 15.34
C GLY A 13 -35.81 35.00 13.93
N ALA A 14 -36.76 35.15 13.02
CA ALA A 14 -36.56 34.94 11.60
C ALA A 14 -35.58 36.00 11.04
N GLY A 15 -34.55 35.56 10.35
CA GLY A 15 -33.56 36.40 9.66
C GLY A 15 -33.15 35.81 8.33
N LEU A 16 -34.10 35.79 7.39
CA LEU A 16 -33.92 35.55 5.96
C LEU A 16 -33.06 36.68 5.36
N ARG A 17 -31.83 36.42 5.00
CA ARG A 17 -31.05 37.29 4.11
C ARG A 17 -30.50 36.49 2.94
N HIS A 18 -31.26 36.53 1.85
CA HIS A 18 -30.82 36.25 0.50
C HIS A 18 -29.63 37.16 0.16
N ARG A 19 -28.50 36.58 -0.19
CA ARG A 19 -27.49 37.24 -1.02
C ARG A 19 -27.34 36.44 -2.31
N ALA A 20 -28.15 36.81 -3.29
CA ALA A 20 -27.89 36.52 -4.67
C ALA A 20 -26.53 37.12 -5.05
N ARG A 21 -25.57 36.31 -5.48
CA ARG A 21 -24.38 36.81 -6.19
C ARG A 21 -24.53 36.48 -7.66
N LEU A 22 -24.53 37.54 -8.41
CA LEU A 22 -24.55 37.60 -9.87
C LEU A 22 -23.50 36.64 -10.47
N ILE A 23 -23.95 35.84 -11.41
CA ILE A 23 -23.12 35.15 -12.39
C ILE A 23 -22.82 36.18 -13.48
N ALA A 24 -21.58 36.65 -13.54
CA ALA A 24 -21.08 37.39 -14.68
C ALA A 24 -20.56 36.39 -15.71
N ALA A 25 -21.33 36.20 -16.79
CA ALA A 25 -20.87 35.51 -17.97
C ALA A 25 -19.80 36.39 -18.67
N ILE A 26 -18.57 35.89 -18.73
CA ILE A 26 -17.52 36.45 -19.59
C ILE A 26 -17.37 35.45 -20.75
N THR A 27 -18.08 35.78 -21.84
CA THR A 27 -17.81 35.27 -23.17
C THR A 27 -16.63 36.05 -23.75
N GLY A 28 -15.48 35.39 -23.79
CA GLY A 28 -14.28 35.89 -24.45
C GLY A 28 -13.63 34.75 -25.24
N VAL A 29 -14.14 34.53 -26.46
CA VAL A 29 -13.49 33.70 -27.45
C VAL A 29 -12.36 34.49 -28.07
N SER A 30 -11.14 34.27 -27.66
CA SER A 30 -9.94 34.71 -28.36
C SER A 30 -9.28 33.49 -29.03
N ALA A 31 -9.55 33.36 -30.33
CA ALA A 31 -8.82 32.46 -31.21
C ALA A 31 -7.39 32.98 -31.38
N LEU A 32 -6.43 32.41 -30.66
CA LEU A 32 -5.02 32.59 -30.93
C LEU A 32 -4.61 31.54 -31.97
N ALA A 33 -4.43 32.04 -33.21
CA ALA A 33 -3.83 31.24 -34.29
C ALA A 33 -2.38 30.93 -33.94
N TRP A 34 -2.05 29.66 -33.87
CA TRP A 34 -0.68 29.21 -33.76
C TRP A 34 -0.03 29.16 -35.16
N PRO A 35 1.19 29.69 -35.33
CA PRO A 35 1.89 29.54 -36.59
C PRO A 35 2.35 28.09 -36.75
N THR A 36 1.93 27.45 -37.84
CA THR A 36 2.48 26.19 -38.33
C THR A 36 3.90 26.45 -38.82
N VAL A 37 4.88 26.14 -37.97
CA VAL A 37 6.27 26.00 -38.42
C VAL A 37 6.44 24.58 -38.94
N ALA A 38 6.40 24.45 -40.26
CA ALA A 38 6.84 23.25 -40.95
C ALA A 38 8.37 23.22 -40.90
N GLY A 39 8.95 22.76 -39.80
CA GLY A 39 10.35 22.40 -39.71
C GLY A 39 10.48 20.89 -39.99
N ALA A 40 11.01 20.54 -41.16
CA ALA A 40 11.45 19.19 -41.43
C ALA A 40 12.60 18.85 -40.50
N VAL A 41 12.31 18.10 -39.45
CA VAL A 41 13.34 17.49 -38.61
C VAL A 41 13.87 16.28 -39.37
N ALA A 42 15.07 16.41 -39.88
CA ALA A 42 15.82 15.27 -40.43
C ALA A 42 16.07 14.27 -39.28
N LEU A 43 15.56 13.05 -39.43
CA LEU A 43 15.86 11.94 -38.54
C LEU A 43 17.37 11.67 -38.59
N PRO A 44 18.04 11.52 -37.43
CA PRO A 44 19.44 11.08 -37.43
C PRO A 44 19.52 9.66 -38.02
N ALA A 45 20.46 9.47 -38.91
CA ALA A 45 20.75 8.17 -39.55
C ALA A 45 21.04 7.12 -38.46
N ASP A 46 20.41 5.96 -38.58
CA ASP A 46 20.58 4.80 -37.70
C ASP A 46 22.05 4.31 -37.81
N PRO A 47 22.86 4.35 -36.74
CA PRO A 47 24.24 3.88 -36.77
C PRO A 47 24.40 2.35 -36.87
N HIS A 48 23.29 1.62 -36.97
CA HIS A 48 23.31 0.14 -37.03
C HIS A 48 22.95 -0.48 -38.39
N ALA A 49 22.83 0.31 -39.45
CA ALA A 49 22.65 -0.18 -40.82
C ALA A 49 23.97 -0.74 -41.42
N GLY A 50 24.47 -1.81 -40.86
CA GLY A 50 25.71 -2.41 -41.30
C GLY A 50 26.06 -3.77 -40.69
N ARG A 51 25.10 -4.41 -40.05
CA ARG A 51 25.34 -5.75 -39.50
C ARG A 51 25.01 -6.81 -40.56
N PRO A 52 25.99 -7.59 -41.07
CA PRO A 52 25.70 -8.69 -41.98
C PRO A 52 24.83 -9.74 -41.25
N ALA A 53 23.84 -10.27 -42.00
CA ALA A 53 22.98 -11.34 -41.49
C ALA A 53 23.83 -12.51 -40.98
N ALA A 54 23.57 -12.91 -39.74
CA ALA A 54 24.21 -14.07 -39.17
C ALA A 54 23.86 -15.31 -39.97
N ALA A 55 24.88 -16.05 -40.36
CA ALA A 55 24.74 -17.33 -41.03
C ALA A 55 23.91 -18.31 -40.18
N PRO A 56 23.14 -19.23 -40.80
CA PRO A 56 22.34 -20.18 -40.06
C PRO A 56 23.25 -21.08 -39.22
N VAL A 57 23.05 -21.05 -37.93
CA VAL A 57 23.71 -21.94 -36.95
C VAL A 57 23.21 -23.35 -37.25
N LYS A 58 24.07 -24.23 -37.74
CA LYS A 58 23.81 -25.66 -37.89
C LYS A 58 23.47 -26.18 -36.49
N ASN A 59 22.37 -26.94 -36.41
CA ASN A 59 21.93 -27.64 -35.21
C ASN A 59 23.10 -28.38 -34.56
N ALA A 60 23.64 -27.82 -33.50
CA ALA A 60 24.53 -28.55 -32.61
C ALA A 60 23.65 -29.54 -31.83
N THR A 61 23.96 -30.81 -31.97
CA THR A 61 23.42 -31.89 -31.14
C THR A 61 23.66 -31.49 -29.67
N PRO A 62 22.65 -31.48 -28.79
CA PRO A 62 22.88 -31.18 -27.39
C PRO A 62 23.81 -32.24 -26.79
N ASP A 63 24.88 -31.77 -26.15
CA ASP A 63 25.77 -32.64 -25.40
C ASP A 63 24.98 -33.45 -24.36
N PRO A 64 25.33 -34.72 -24.14
CA PRO A 64 24.67 -35.54 -23.16
C PRO A 64 24.85 -34.90 -21.76
N VAL A 65 23.71 -34.65 -21.12
CA VAL A 65 23.66 -34.17 -19.72
C VAL A 65 24.51 -35.10 -18.86
N PRO A 66 25.48 -34.58 -18.11
CA PRO A 66 26.27 -35.44 -17.21
C PRO A 66 25.34 -36.06 -16.19
N THR A 67 25.26 -37.40 -16.24
CA THR A 67 24.57 -38.20 -15.22
C THR A 67 25.32 -37.97 -13.90
N ILE A 68 24.69 -37.27 -12.97
CA ILE A 68 25.20 -37.15 -11.60
C ILE A 68 25.01 -38.51 -10.95
N VAL A 69 26.08 -39.30 -10.95
CA VAL A 69 26.13 -40.51 -10.14
C VAL A 69 26.25 -40.09 -8.68
N PRO A 70 25.31 -40.50 -7.78
CA PRO A 70 25.49 -40.20 -6.37
C PRO A 70 26.78 -40.91 -5.87
N PRO A 71 27.60 -40.25 -5.04
CA PRO A 71 28.74 -40.92 -4.46
C PRO A 71 28.27 -42.12 -3.61
N GLU A 72 28.71 -43.32 -3.96
CA GLU A 72 28.56 -44.48 -3.09
C GLU A 72 29.28 -44.23 -1.78
N SER A 73 28.48 -44.06 -0.71
CA SER A 73 29.01 -43.97 0.65
C SER A 73 29.32 -45.35 1.17
N THR A 74 30.53 -45.85 0.91
CA THR A 74 31.09 -46.99 1.59
C THR A 74 32.06 -46.50 2.66
N GLY A 75 31.56 -46.29 3.87
CA GLY A 75 32.36 -46.02 5.04
C GLY A 75 31.59 -46.39 6.30
N PRO A 76 32.06 -47.36 7.13
CA PRO A 76 31.40 -47.66 8.38
C PRO A 76 31.81 -46.62 9.43
N GLY A 77 30.81 -45.95 9.99
CA GLY A 77 30.94 -45.29 11.28
C GLY A 77 31.13 -43.78 11.31
N ASP A 78 30.18 -43.01 10.84
CA ASP A 78 29.88 -41.70 11.48
C ASP A 78 28.36 -41.54 11.56
N SER A 79 27.80 -41.98 12.66
CA SER A 79 26.41 -41.73 13.02
C SER A 79 26.26 -40.30 13.46
N ARG A 80 26.60 -39.35 12.60
CA ARG A 80 26.05 -37.99 12.71
C ARG A 80 24.56 -38.09 12.43
N ARG A 81 23.83 -38.31 13.48
CA ARG A 81 22.39 -38.18 13.52
C ARG A 81 22.04 -36.81 12.98
N VAL A 82 21.81 -36.74 11.67
CA VAL A 82 21.14 -35.59 11.06
C VAL A 82 19.77 -35.53 11.71
N GLN A 83 19.64 -34.70 12.71
CA GLN A 83 18.32 -34.40 13.24
C GLN A 83 17.49 -33.88 12.08
N PRO A 84 16.33 -34.43 11.78
CA PRO A 84 15.42 -33.81 10.84
C PRO A 84 15.19 -32.39 11.35
N LEU A 85 15.50 -31.41 10.52
CA LEU A 85 15.05 -30.03 10.76
C LEU A 85 13.53 -30.15 10.85
N ASP A 86 13.01 -30.09 12.08
CA ASP A 86 11.58 -29.99 12.35
C ASP A 86 11.15 -28.63 11.79
N ARG A 87 10.91 -28.63 10.48
CA ARG A 87 10.38 -27.47 9.76
C ARG A 87 8.92 -27.38 10.15
N ARG A 88 8.70 -26.87 11.36
CA ARG A 88 7.38 -26.56 11.85
C ARG A 88 6.75 -25.55 10.90
N VAL A 89 6.01 -26.06 9.92
CA VAL A 89 5.19 -25.25 9.03
C VAL A 89 4.06 -24.68 9.88
N VAL A 90 4.22 -23.47 10.33
CA VAL A 90 3.14 -22.75 11.01
C VAL A 90 2.14 -22.33 9.92
N PRO A 91 0.89 -22.81 9.97
CA PRO A 91 -0.10 -22.41 8.98
C PRO A 91 -0.40 -20.92 9.12
N VAL A 92 -0.15 -20.15 8.06
CA VAL A 92 -0.56 -18.75 7.99
C VAL A 92 -2.04 -18.70 7.62
N SER A 93 -2.87 -18.22 8.55
CA SER A 93 -4.28 -17.96 8.27
C SER A 93 -4.44 -16.57 7.64
N ARG A 94 -5.25 -16.45 6.59
CA ARG A 94 -5.59 -15.20 5.94
C ARG A 94 -7.10 -14.97 5.95
N SER A 95 -7.51 -13.74 6.22
CA SER A 95 -8.89 -13.28 6.06
C SER A 95 -8.90 -11.83 5.62
N SER A 96 -9.83 -11.45 4.75
CA SER A 96 -10.01 -10.06 4.32
C SER A 96 -11.43 -9.58 4.59
N SER A 97 -11.62 -8.26 4.72
CA SER A 97 -12.95 -7.65 4.72
C SER A 97 -13.59 -7.74 3.34
N SER A 98 -14.93 -7.71 3.27
CA SER A 98 -15.68 -7.82 2.01
C SER A 98 -15.39 -6.69 1.02
N ASP A 99 -14.96 -5.53 1.51
CA ASP A 99 -14.58 -4.34 0.74
C ASP A 99 -13.07 -4.22 0.51
N SER A 100 -12.30 -5.25 0.86
CA SER A 100 -10.83 -5.29 0.77
C SER A 100 -10.11 -4.15 1.53
N ALA A 101 -10.81 -3.47 2.45
CA ALA A 101 -10.24 -2.39 3.25
C ALA A 101 -9.11 -2.86 4.17
N VAL A 102 -9.20 -4.11 4.65
CA VAL A 102 -8.19 -4.73 5.50
C VAL A 102 -8.04 -6.22 5.19
N THR A 103 -6.80 -6.67 5.17
CA THR A 103 -6.44 -8.09 5.12
C THR A 103 -5.70 -8.48 6.38
N TYR A 104 -6.15 -9.53 7.04
CA TYR A 104 -5.47 -10.08 8.22
C TYR A 104 -4.67 -11.31 7.83
N SER A 105 -3.43 -11.40 8.30
CA SER A 105 -2.62 -12.60 8.25
C SER A 105 -2.06 -12.90 9.65
N SER A 106 -2.05 -14.18 10.04
CA SER A 106 -1.53 -14.59 11.35
C SER A 106 -0.80 -15.91 11.24
N ASP A 107 0.34 -15.99 11.91
CA ASP A 107 1.13 -17.21 12.07
C ASP A 107 0.92 -17.87 13.44
N GLY A 108 -0.07 -17.42 14.21
CA GLY A 108 -0.39 -17.91 15.55
C GLY A 108 0.40 -17.23 16.67
N GLN A 109 1.45 -16.48 16.36
CA GLN A 109 2.20 -15.65 17.31
C GLN A 109 2.03 -14.17 16.99
N THR A 110 2.16 -13.80 15.72
CA THR A 110 2.03 -12.43 15.23
C THR A 110 0.81 -12.33 14.31
N THR A 111 0.07 -11.26 14.47
CA THR A 111 -1.01 -10.89 13.54
C THR A 111 -0.62 -9.60 12.84
N VAL A 112 -0.81 -9.56 11.53
CA VAL A 112 -0.64 -8.39 10.67
C VAL A 112 -1.98 -8.05 10.06
N ALA A 113 -2.42 -6.81 10.25
CA ALA A 113 -3.54 -6.22 9.54
C ALA A 113 -2.98 -5.24 8.51
N SER A 114 -3.10 -5.58 7.22
CA SER A 114 -2.72 -4.72 6.11
C SER A 114 -3.94 -3.91 5.67
N LEU A 115 -3.90 -2.60 5.89
CA LEU A 115 -4.96 -1.66 5.53
C LEU A 115 -4.66 -1.10 4.14
N SER A 116 -5.63 -1.21 3.21
CA SER A 116 -5.52 -0.60 1.88
C SER A 116 -5.36 0.92 1.99
N GLY A 117 -4.33 1.49 1.36
CA GLY A 117 -4.08 2.93 1.36
C GLY A 117 -5.22 3.71 0.73
N ASP A 118 -5.80 3.19 -0.35
CA ASP A 118 -6.89 3.83 -1.12
C ASP A 118 -8.21 3.93 -0.32
N VAL A 119 -8.41 3.04 0.65
CA VAL A 119 -9.56 3.10 1.57
C VAL A 119 -9.23 3.88 2.83
N THR A 120 -7.97 3.84 3.25
CA THR A 120 -7.51 4.41 4.52
C THR A 120 -7.30 5.91 4.44
N PHE A 121 -6.83 6.42 3.30
CA PHE A 121 -6.47 7.83 3.11
C PHE A 121 -7.04 8.38 1.80
N ASP A 122 -7.22 9.68 1.74
CA ASP A 122 -7.42 10.37 0.47
C ASP A 122 -6.09 10.41 -0.32
N VAL A 123 -6.19 10.70 -1.63
CA VAL A 123 -5.03 10.80 -2.53
C VAL A 123 -4.03 11.82 -1.98
N ASP A 124 -2.76 11.44 -1.94
CA ASP A 124 -1.64 12.27 -1.44
C ASP A 124 -1.89 12.89 -0.05
N SER A 125 -2.56 12.13 0.82
CA SER A 125 -2.95 12.56 2.16
C SER A 125 -2.58 11.52 3.21
N SER A 126 -2.42 11.97 4.45
CA SER A 126 -2.31 11.14 5.65
C SER A 126 -3.53 11.27 6.58
N ALA A 127 -4.57 12.01 6.15
CA ALA A 127 -5.82 12.11 6.91
C ALA A 127 -6.61 10.81 6.83
N LEU A 128 -6.98 10.25 7.98
CA LEU A 128 -7.76 9.01 8.05
C LEU A 128 -9.20 9.25 7.60
N THR A 129 -9.67 8.44 6.66
CA THR A 129 -11.08 8.39 6.27
C THR A 129 -11.95 7.85 7.41
N ASP A 130 -13.27 8.03 7.33
CA ASP A 130 -14.18 7.45 8.32
C ASP A 130 -14.20 5.93 8.23
N ARG A 131 -13.98 5.36 7.04
CA ARG A 131 -13.85 3.92 6.86
C ARG A 131 -12.59 3.38 7.54
N ALA A 132 -11.45 4.08 7.42
CA ALA A 132 -10.22 3.74 8.12
C ALA A 132 -10.43 3.70 9.64
N LYS A 133 -11.11 4.71 10.21
CA LYS A 133 -11.41 4.76 11.64
C LYS A 133 -12.25 3.56 12.09
N GLN A 134 -13.25 3.15 11.29
CA GLN A 134 -14.04 1.94 11.56
C GLN A 134 -13.17 0.68 11.58
N VAL A 135 -12.29 0.50 10.59
CA VAL A 135 -11.38 -0.65 10.52
C VAL A 135 -10.42 -0.66 11.73
N LEU A 136 -9.88 0.50 12.10
CA LEU A 136 -9.00 0.61 13.28
C LEU A 136 -9.75 0.32 14.59
N ASP A 137 -11.01 0.75 14.70
CA ASP A 137 -11.89 0.40 15.84
C ASP A 137 -12.16 -1.12 15.88
N GLU A 138 -12.29 -1.79 14.73
CA GLU A 138 -12.42 -3.26 14.66
C GLU A 138 -11.13 -3.96 15.12
N ILE A 139 -9.95 -3.43 14.77
CA ILE A 139 -8.67 -3.94 15.26
C ILE A 139 -8.61 -3.84 16.79
N VAL A 140 -8.95 -2.69 17.36
CA VAL A 140 -8.98 -2.50 18.81
C VAL A 140 -9.97 -3.47 19.49
N LYS A 141 -11.14 -3.69 18.90
CA LYS A 141 -12.12 -4.67 19.40
C LYS A 141 -11.58 -6.11 19.38
N ARG A 142 -10.77 -6.47 18.38
CA ARG A 142 -10.15 -7.81 18.30
C ARG A 142 -9.21 -8.09 19.48
N TRP A 143 -8.61 -7.07 20.06
CA TRP A 143 -7.79 -7.23 21.26
C TRP A 143 -8.62 -7.59 22.50
N ASN A 144 -9.96 -7.47 22.44
CA ASN A 144 -10.91 -7.92 23.46
C ASN A 144 -10.51 -7.49 24.88
N GLY A 145 -10.11 -6.22 25.03
CA GLY A 145 -9.65 -5.65 26.29
C GLY A 145 -8.24 -6.07 26.75
N LYS A 146 -7.56 -6.93 25.96
CA LYS A 146 -6.16 -7.31 26.18
C LYS A 146 -5.30 -6.69 25.11
N ALA A 147 -4.97 -5.41 25.27
CA ALA A 147 -4.09 -4.73 24.35
C ALA A 147 -2.71 -5.44 24.28
N PRO A 148 -2.12 -5.59 23.10
CA PRO A 148 -0.78 -6.15 22.97
C PRO A 148 0.25 -5.25 23.66
N ALA A 149 1.39 -5.81 24.06
CA ALA A 149 2.46 -5.05 24.72
C ALA A 149 3.06 -3.98 23.79
N THR A 150 3.16 -4.32 22.50
CA THR A 150 3.67 -3.41 21.48
C THR A 150 2.91 -3.63 20.17
N VAL A 151 2.65 -2.53 19.47
CA VAL A 151 2.10 -2.53 18.11
C VAL A 151 3.11 -1.82 17.21
N THR A 152 3.42 -2.42 16.07
CA THR A 152 4.26 -1.80 15.04
C THR A 152 3.39 -1.40 13.87
N VAL A 153 3.50 -0.13 13.44
CA VAL A 153 2.79 0.41 12.27
C VAL A 153 3.80 0.79 11.20
N VAL A 154 3.66 0.23 10.01
CA VAL A 154 4.57 0.48 8.89
C VAL A 154 3.77 0.96 7.68
N GLY A 155 4.11 2.13 7.16
CA GLY A 155 3.47 2.69 5.97
C GLY A 155 4.28 2.39 4.71
N HIS A 156 3.58 2.16 3.60
CA HIS A 156 4.14 1.89 2.28
C HIS A 156 3.45 2.72 1.20
N THR A 157 4.15 3.00 0.10
CA THR A 157 3.63 3.69 -1.09
C THR A 157 3.91 2.86 -2.34
N ASP A 158 3.29 3.25 -3.45
CA ASP A 158 3.74 2.86 -4.78
C ASP A 158 4.94 3.72 -5.23
N SER A 159 5.46 3.47 -6.43
CA SER A 159 6.64 4.14 -7.00
C SER A 159 6.28 5.35 -7.90
N VAL A 160 5.13 6.01 -7.70
CA VAL A 160 4.68 7.10 -8.60
C VAL A 160 5.38 8.42 -8.33
N ALA A 161 5.61 8.77 -7.05
CA ALA A 161 6.32 9.98 -6.66
C ALA A 161 7.84 9.71 -6.49
N ASP A 162 8.60 10.72 -6.13
CA ASP A 162 10.01 10.53 -5.78
C ASP A 162 10.18 9.89 -4.39
N ASP A 163 11.33 9.24 -4.19
CA ASP A 163 11.66 8.49 -2.96
C ASP A 163 11.50 9.33 -1.68
N ALA A 164 11.90 10.60 -1.71
CA ALA A 164 11.84 11.48 -0.54
C ALA A 164 10.40 11.83 -0.16
N HIS A 165 9.55 12.10 -1.18
CA HIS A 165 8.12 12.32 -0.98
C HIS A 165 7.46 11.03 -0.45
N ASN A 166 7.70 9.90 -1.10
CA ASN A 166 7.16 8.59 -0.71
C ASN A 166 7.57 8.20 0.72
N GLN A 167 8.83 8.43 1.09
CA GLN A 167 9.30 8.22 2.46
C GLN A 167 8.50 9.07 3.46
N THR A 168 8.40 10.37 3.19
CA THR A 168 7.68 11.31 4.06
C THR A 168 6.19 10.96 4.18
N LEU A 169 5.52 10.66 3.06
CA LEU A 169 4.10 10.32 3.03
C LEU A 169 3.82 9.02 3.80
N SER A 170 4.66 8.01 3.62
CA SER A 170 4.52 6.73 4.32
C SER A 170 4.70 6.89 5.84
N GLU A 171 5.66 7.71 6.28
CA GLU A 171 5.86 8.03 7.70
C GLU A 171 4.65 8.76 8.30
N GLN A 172 4.13 9.76 7.59
CA GLN A 172 2.95 10.51 8.04
C GLN A 172 1.70 9.62 8.13
N ARG A 173 1.50 8.70 7.18
CA ARG A 173 0.41 7.73 7.19
C ARG A 173 0.53 6.75 8.36
N ALA A 174 1.71 6.17 8.55
CA ALA A 174 1.97 5.30 9.69
C ALA A 174 1.73 6.02 11.03
N LYS A 175 2.20 7.27 11.13
CA LYS A 175 1.97 8.09 12.32
C LYS A 175 0.50 8.38 12.57
N ALA A 176 -0.29 8.71 11.56
CA ALA A 176 -1.72 8.97 11.70
C ALA A 176 -2.48 7.75 12.24
N VAL A 177 -2.14 6.55 11.76
CA VAL A 177 -2.69 5.29 12.29
C VAL A 177 -2.26 5.06 13.74
N ALA A 178 -0.98 5.26 14.05
CA ALA A 178 -0.44 5.11 15.41
C ALA A 178 -1.09 6.07 16.41
N ASP A 179 -1.23 7.33 16.03
CA ASP A 179 -1.89 8.36 16.85
C ASP A 179 -3.36 7.99 17.11
N TYR A 180 -4.06 7.48 16.11
CA TYR A 180 -5.45 7.02 16.28
C TYR A 180 -5.54 5.85 17.24
N LEU A 181 -4.73 4.81 17.08
CA LEU A 181 -4.71 3.66 17.98
C LEU A 181 -4.39 4.06 19.42
N THR A 182 -3.41 4.95 19.62
CA THR A 182 -3.04 5.48 20.94
C THR A 182 -4.18 6.31 21.55
N SER A 183 -4.93 7.06 20.73
CA SER A 183 -6.11 7.80 21.21
C SER A 183 -7.21 6.90 21.76
N LYS A 184 -7.34 5.67 21.18
CA LYS A 184 -8.32 4.67 21.63
C LYS A 184 -7.83 3.85 22.82
N VAL A 185 -6.52 3.59 22.87
CA VAL A 185 -5.88 2.80 23.94
C VAL A 185 -4.62 3.55 24.42
N PRO A 186 -4.75 4.47 25.37
CA PRO A 186 -3.64 5.33 25.81
C PRO A 186 -2.44 4.60 26.41
N SER A 187 -2.63 3.37 26.88
CA SER A 187 -1.55 2.53 27.43
C SER A 187 -0.78 1.74 26.35
N LEU A 188 -1.18 1.85 25.09
CA LEU A 188 -0.57 1.10 23.99
C LEU A 188 0.81 1.66 23.65
N ASN A 189 1.81 0.80 23.58
CA ASN A 189 3.12 1.15 23.03
C ASN A 189 3.10 0.96 21.52
N VAL A 190 3.04 2.06 20.75
CA VAL A 190 3.00 2.02 19.30
C VAL A 190 4.30 2.56 18.72
N GLN A 191 4.93 1.77 17.85
CA GLN A 191 6.07 2.18 17.05
C GLN A 191 5.61 2.38 15.60
N SER A 192 5.88 3.55 15.02
CA SER A 192 5.51 3.86 13.64
C SER A 192 6.74 4.16 12.79
N SER A 193 6.72 3.72 11.54
CA SER A 193 7.77 3.99 10.55
C SER A 193 7.19 4.00 9.14
N GLY A 194 7.86 4.69 8.22
CA GLY A 194 7.59 4.63 6.79
C GLY A 194 8.69 3.88 6.06
N LYS A 195 8.33 3.24 4.97
CA LYS A 195 9.24 2.53 4.06
C LYS A 195 9.19 3.09 2.64
N GLY A 196 8.30 4.07 2.40
CA GLY A 196 8.10 4.54 1.03
C GLY A 196 7.78 3.38 0.10
N GLU A 197 8.45 3.35 -1.03
CA GLU A 197 8.34 2.32 -2.07
C GLU A 197 9.40 1.21 -1.95
N SER A 198 10.26 1.24 -0.92
CA SER A 198 11.44 0.37 -0.84
C SER A 198 11.13 -1.12 -0.59
N GLU A 199 9.94 -1.45 -0.09
CA GLU A 199 9.52 -2.81 0.23
C GLU A 199 8.20 -3.17 -0.50
N PRO A 200 8.19 -3.30 -1.85
CA PRO A 200 6.99 -3.60 -2.60
C PRO A 200 6.50 -5.03 -2.35
N VAL A 201 5.18 -5.20 -2.20
CA VAL A 201 4.52 -6.51 -2.03
C VAL A 201 4.02 -7.08 -3.35
N ALA A 202 3.95 -6.26 -4.40
CA ALA A 202 3.52 -6.64 -5.74
C ALA A 202 4.33 -5.91 -6.81
N SER A 203 4.46 -6.53 -8.00
CA SER A 203 5.07 -5.86 -9.16
C SER A 203 4.15 -4.77 -9.69
N GLU A 204 4.68 -3.58 -9.94
CA GLU A 204 3.98 -2.45 -10.56
C GLU A 204 4.05 -2.46 -12.08
N THR A 205 4.68 -3.47 -12.65
CA THR A 205 4.80 -3.67 -14.09
C THR A 205 4.32 -5.07 -14.45
N ASN A 206 3.47 -5.16 -15.46
CA ASN A 206 3.01 -6.42 -16.03
C ASN A 206 4.13 -7.10 -16.87
N ALA A 207 3.93 -8.37 -17.21
CA ALA A 207 4.90 -9.13 -18.00
C ALA A 207 5.12 -8.56 -19.42
N ASP A 208 4.18 -7.79 -19.95
CA ASP A 208 4.24 -7.11 -21.24
C ASP A 208 4.88 -5.71 -21.15
N GLY A 209 5.33 -5.27 -19.96
CA GLY A 209 5.93 -3.97 -19.71
C GLY A 209 4.93 -2.84 -19.43
N SER A 210 3.63 -3.11 -19.47
CA SER A 210 2.60 -2.13 -19.14
C SER A 210 2.51 -1.90 -17.63
N VAL A 211 1.90 -0.78 -17.23
CA VAL A 211 1.68 -0.44 -15.81
C VAL A 211 0.68 -1.42 -15.19
N ASN A 212 1.01 -1.93 -14.01
CA ASN A 212 0.14 -2.77 -13.20
C ASN A 212 -0.49 -1.95 -12.07
N GLU A 213 -1.66 -1.37 -12.33
CA GLU A 213 -2.39 -0.56 -11.32
C GLU A 213 -2.81 -1.38 -10.10
N ALA A 214 -3.10 -2.67 -10.26
CA ALA A 214 -3.41 -3.54 -9.12
C ALA A 214 -2.18 -3.77 -8.24
N GLY A 215 -0.99 -3.87 -8.84
CA GLY A 215 0.28 -3.94 -8.10
C GLY A 215 0.55 -2.66 -7.31
N LYS A 216 0.37 -1.49 -7.94
CA LYS A 216 0.48 -0.20 -7.25
C LYS A 216 -0.50 -0.08 -6.09
N ALA A 217 -1.77 -0.42 -6.31
CA ALA A 217 -2.79 -0.40 -5.27
C ALA A 217 -2.42 -1.34 -4.10
N ALA A 218 -1.84 -2.51 -4.38
CA ALA A 218 -1.37 -3.42 -3.35
C ALA A 218 -0.18 -2.86 -2.56
N ASN A 219 0.71 -2.09 -3.21
CA ASN A 219 1.87 -1.48 -2.56
C ASN A 219 1.47 -0.27 -1.68
N ARG A 220 0.38 0.43 -2.00
CA ARG A 220 -0.18 1.49 -1.16
C ARG A 220 -0.92 0.90 0.02
N HIS A 221 -0.24 0.60 1.11
CA HIS A 221 -0.86 0.02 2.31
C HIS A 221 -0.17 0.47 3.61
N VAL A 222 -0.85 0.22 4.73
CA VAL A 222 -0.28 0.37 6.07
C VAL A 222 -0.48 -0.93 6.82
N ASP A 223 0.62 -1.48 7.30
CA ASP A 223 0.64 -2.68 8.14
C ASP A 223 0.55 -2.30 9.61
N VAL A 224 -0.36 -2.93 10.33
CA VAL A 224 -0.46 -2.90 11.80
C VAL A 224 -0.15 -4.29 12.31
N ARG A 225 0.94 -4.45 13.07
CA ARG A 225 1.48 -5.73 13.55
C ARG A 225 1.45 -5.80 15.06
N TRP A 226 0.97 -6.92 15.59
CA TRP A 226 0.96 -7.21 17.03
C TRP A 226 1.06 -8.72 17.29
N GLY A 227 1.50 -9.12 18.51
CA GLY A 227 1.60 -10.50 19.00
C GLY A 227 1.72 -10.56 20.50
#